data_dcaef0ba86c35d21864059f476516df3
#
_entry.id   dcaef0ba86c35d21864059f476516df3
#
_cell.length_a   1.000
_cell.length_b   1.000
_cell.length_c   1.000
_cell.angle_alpha   90.00
_cell.angle_beta   90.00
_cell.angle_gamma   90.00
#
_symmetry.space_group_name_H-M   'P 1'
#
loop_
_entity.id
_entity.type
_entity.pdbx_description
1 polymer ?
#
loop_
_entity_poly.entity_id
_entity_poly.type
_entity_poly.pdbx_seq_one_letter_code
_entity_poly.pdbx_strand_id
1 'polypeptide(L)'
;MLDNFYQRMGPAPKWLAPFLHRRLLICLFTGFASGLPLFILYQLVPAWLRSEGVGLKEIGFFALVGIPYTWKFVWSPLMDRYAPSNMGRRRSWMLITQILMLASIGYLGFLDPKTQLSEIAILCAITAFLSASLDISIDAFRREILPDRELGLGNSIHVTTYRIASLIPGSLSLILADHYAWDLVFIITAAFLSLGILMVLFSDEPEVNSHRPLTLKAAITEPFQEFFGRHGVKSALWILSFMFLYKIGDSMATALSTPFYLDLGFSKTEIGLVAKHAALWPAIFGGIFGGILMLRIGINKALWLFGGAQIV
;
A
#
# COMPACT_ATOMS: atom_id res chain seq x y z
N MET A 1 17.80 20.61 -4.07
CA MET A 1 18.30 20.38 -2.68
C MET A 1 18.77 18.94 -2.48
N LEU A 2 18.04 17.95 -2.95
CA LEU A 2 18.44 16.53 -2.86
C LEU A 2 19.65 16.20 -3.74
N ASP A 3 19.79 16.77 -4.93
CA ASP A 3 20.97 16.55 -5.80
C ASP A 3 22.28 17.02 -5.16
N ASN A 4 22.24 18.12 -4.37
CA ASN A 4 23.39 18.58 -3.58
C ASN A 4 23.71 17.66 -2.39
N PHE A 5 22.72 16.94 -1.87
CA PHE A 5 22.91 15.96 -0.82
C PHE A 5 23.63 14.71 -1.35
N TYR A 6 23.27 14.26 -2.58
CA TYR A 6 23.94 13.12 -3.23
C TYR A 6 25.38 13.42 -3.63
N GLN A 7 25.72 14.66 -4.00
CA GLN A 7 27.09 15.04 -4.29
C GLN A 7 28.01 15.09 -3.06
N ARG A 8 27.43 15.20 -1.85
CA ARG A 8 28.18 15.23 -0.58
C ARG A 8 28.38 13.84 0.05
N MET A 9 27.56 12.85 -0.32
CA MET A 9 27.80 11.46 0.06
C MET A 9 28.83 10.89 -0.91
N GLY A 10 29.98 10.47 -0.40
CA GLY A 10 31.01 9.80 -1.19
C GLY A 10 30.45 8.63 -2.00
N PRO A 11 31.19 8.01 -2.93
CA PRO A 11 30.67 7.02 -3.85
C PRO A 11 30.05 5.85 -3.06
N ALA A 12 28.71 5.77 -3.11
CA ALA A 12 27.96 4.68 -2.51
C ALA A 12 28.44 3.34 -3.12
N PRO A 13 28.51 2.27 -2.33
CA PRO A 13 28.86 0.96 -2.86
C PRO A 13 28.02 0.65 -4.12
N LYS A 14 28.65 0.13 -5.16
CA LYS A 14 28.03 -0.10 -6.48
C LYS A 14 26.71 -0.88 -6.44
N TRP A 15 26.49 -1.69 -5.41
CA TRP A 15 25.26 -2.45 -5.20
C TRP A 15 24.13 -1.62 -4.55
N LEU A 16 24.47 -0.53 -3.82
CA LEU A 16 23.53 0.40 -3.19
C LEU A 16 23.14 1.57 -4.11
N ALA A 17 23.98 1.91 -5.08
CA ALA A 17 23.75 3.02 -6.00
C ALA A 17 22.37 2.98 -6.70
N PRO A 18 21.84 1.82 -7.17
CA PRO A 18 20.51 1.75 -7.73
C PRO A 18 19.39 2.10 -6.74
N PHE A 19 19.55 1.75 -5.46
CA PHE A 19 18.53 2.00 -4.42
C PHE A 19 18.51 3.44 -3.93
N LEU A 20 19.60 4.18 -4.11
CA LEU A 20 19.70 5.59 -3.73
C LEU A 20 19.19 6.54 -4.83
N HIS A 21 18.72 6.01 -5.96
CA HIS A 21 18.15 6.86 -6.99
C HIS A 21 16.85 7.52 -6.49
N ARG A 22 16.68 8.83 -6.70
CA ARG A 22 15.53 9.63 -6.20
C ARG A 22 14.19 8.95 -6.45
N ARG A 23 13.99 8.34 -7.63
CA ARG A 23 12.74 7.64 -8.01
C ARG A 23 12.47 6.42 -7.12
N LEU A 24 13.51 5.67 -6.78
CA LEU A 24 13.38 4.48 -5.95
C LEU A 24 13.18 4.83 -4.48
N LEU A 25 13.77 5.94 -4.00
CA LEU A 25 13.44 6.49 -2.68
C LEU A 25 11.98 6.94 -2.59
N ILE A 26 11.43 7.54 -3.64
CA ILE A 26 10.01 7.86 -3.72
C ILE A 26 9.17 6.56 -3.60
N CYS A 27 9.56 5.48 -4.28
CA CYS A 27 8.88 4.18 -4.14
C CYS A 27 8.91 3.64 -2.71
N LEU A 28 10.01 3.84 -1.98
CA LEU A 28 10.13 3.45 -0.58
C LEU A 28 9.13 4.21 0.30
N PHE A 29 9.12 5.55 0.22
CA PHE A 29 8.22 6.35 1.05
C PHE A 29 6.75 6.20 0.66
N THR A 30 6.44 6.02 -0.62
CA THR A 30 5.07 5.76 -1.09
C THR A 30 4.57 4.40 -0.61
N GLY A 31 5.43 3.37 -0.61
CA GLY A 31 5.08 2.06 -0.06
C GLY A 31 4.77 2.13 1.43
N PHE A 32 5.60 2.85 2.19
CA PHE A 32 5.37 3.06 3.61
C PHE A 32 4.07 3.82 3.88
N ALA A 33 3.83 4.93 3.18
CA ALA A 33 2.64 5.75 3.35
C ALA A 33 1.33 5.03 2.95
N SER A 34 1.39 4.13 1.97
CA SER A 34 0.26 3.28 1.55
C SER A 34 -0.04 2.18 2.57
N GLY A 35 1.00 1.50 3.10
CA GLY A 35 0.82 0.38 4.02
C GLY A 35 0.36 0.79 5.42
N LEU A 36 0.89 1.89 5.95
CA LEU A 36 0.68 2.29 7.33
C LEU A 36 -0.81 2.41 7.71
N PRO A 37 -1.67 3.16 6.99
CA PRO A 37 -3.07 3.31 7.38
C PRO A 37 -3.85 1.99 7.30
N LEU A 38 -3.57 1.15 6.30
CA LEU A 38 -4.21 -0.14 6.18
C LEU A 38 -3.91 -1.03 7.39
N PHE A 39 -2.65 -1.12 7.80
CA PHE A 39 -2.28 -1.94 8.96
C PHE A 39 -2.75 -1.33 10.28
N ILE A 40 -2.93 -0.01 10.39
CA ILE A 40 -3.60 0.61 11.53
C ILE A 40 -5.03 0.07 11.64
N LEU A 41 -5.79 0.09 10.53
CA LEU A 41 -7.17 -0.37 10.51
C LEU A 41 -7.32 -1.88 10.76
N TYR A 42 -6.38 -2.70 10.29
CA TYR A 42 -6.48 -4.16 10.40
C TYR A 42 -5.72 -4.79 11.57
N GLN A 43 -4.80 -4.06 12.21
CA GLN A 43 -4.00 -4.58 13.33
C GLN A 43 -4.19 -3.76 14.61
N LEU A 44 -3.97 -2.43 14.57
CA LEU A 44 -4.01 -1.60 15.76
C LEU A 44 -5.43 -1.38 16.27
N VAL A 45 -6.36 -0.98 15.39
CA VAL A 45 -7.77 -0.73 15.79
C VAL A 45 -8.41 -1.96 16.40
N PRO A 46 -8.37 -3.17 15.80
CA PRO A 46 -8.92 -4.36 16.45
C PRO A 46 -8.25 -4.71 17.78
N ALA A 47 -6.95 -4.53 17.92
CA ALA A 47 -6.23 -4.76 19.17
C ALA A 47 -6.67 -3.77 20.25
N TRP A 48 -6.77 -2.47 19.91
CA TRP A 48 -7.28 -1.43 20.80
C TRP A 48 -8.70 -1.73 21.27
N LEU A 49 -9.65 -1.97 20.34
CA LEU A 49 -11.02 -2.29 20.68
C LEU A 49 -11.11 -3.51 21.59
N ARG A 50 -10.29 -4.53 21.34
CA ARG A 50 -10.25 -5.73 22.15
C ARG A 50 -9.72 -5.49 23.55
N SER A 51 -8.67 -4.70 23.70
CA SER A 51 -8.08 -4.34 24.99
C SER A 51 -9.04 -3.52 25.86
N GLU A 52 -9.94 -2.73 25.24
CA GLU A 52 -11.00 -1.98 25.92
C GLU A 52 -12.27 -2.79 26.20
N GLY A 53 -12.26 -4.10 25.87
CA GLY A 53 -13.35 -5.02 26.19
C GLY A 53 -14.46 -5.09 25.16
N VAL A 54 -14.29 -4.53 23.96
CA VAL A 54 -15.26 -4.66 22.86
C VAL A 54 -15.36 -6.13 22.43
N GLY A 55 -16.57 -6.59 22.13
CA GLY A 55 -16.87 -7.98 21.75
C GLY A 55 -16.27 -8.35 20.39
N LEU A 56 -15.94 -9.63 20.22
CA LEU A 56 -15.38 -10.13 18.96
C LEU A 56 -16.36 -9.99 17.77
N LYS A 57 -17.67 -10.01 18.03
CA LYS A 57 -18.70 -9.82 17.01
C LYS A 57 -18.66 -8.40 16.45
N GLU A 58 -18.58 -7.42 17.32
CA GLU A 58 -18.49 -6.00 16.97
C GLU A 58 -17.19 -5.73 16.20
N ILE A 59 -16.06 -6.26 16.68
CA ILE A 59 -14.76 -6.14 15.99
C ILE A 59 -14.81 -6.79 14.60
N GLY A 60 -15.53 -7.92 14.45
CA GLY A 60 -15.72 -8.58 13.16
C GLY A 60 -16.39 -7.68 12.11
N PHE A 61 -17.30 -6.80 12.50
CA PHE A 61 -17.93 -5.83 11.60
C PHE A 61 -16.93 -4.77 11.09
N PHE A 62 -15.85 -4.50 11.80
CA PHE A 62 -14.80 -3.60 11.31
C PHE A 62 -14.08 -4.14 10.06
N ALA A 63 -14.22 -5.41 9.71
CA ALA A 63 -13.76 -5.93 8.42
C ALA A 63 -14.42 -5.23 7.22
N LEU A 64 -15.65 -4.72 7.38
CA LEU A 64 -16.37 -3.94 6.36
C LEU A 64 -15.71 -2.60 6.04
N VAL A 65 -14.86 -2.09 6.95
CA VAL A 65 -14.03 -0.90 6.70
C VAL A 65 -13.11 -1.09 5.48
N GLY A 66 -12.86 -2.33 5.07
CA GLY A 66 -12.11 -2.64 3.85
C GLY A 66 -12.83 -2.40 2.52
N ILE A 67 -14.15 -2.16 2.52
CA ILE A 67 -14.94 -1.95 1.31
C ILE A 67 -14.35 -0.86 0.39
N PRO A 68 -13.92 0.32 0.86
CA PRO A 68 -13.35 1.35 0.00
C PRO A 68 -12.17 0.86 -0.86
N TYR A 69 -11.31 0.00 -0.34
CA TYR A 69 -10.17 -0.53 -1.11
C TYR A 69 -10.59 -1.36 -2.31
N THR A 70 -11.72 -2.08 -2.19
CA THR A 70 -12.29 -2.87 -3.30
C THR A 70 -12.98 -1.98 -4.33
N TRP A 71 -13.65 -0.91 -3.87
CA TRP A 71 -14.49 -0.06 -4.70
C TRP A 71 -13.78 1.22 -5.21
N LYS A 72 -12.48 1.38 -4.92
CA LYS A 72 -11.71 2.58 -5.30
C LYS A 72 -11.77 2.94 -6.79
N PHE A 73 -12.02 1.97 -7.67
CA PHE A 73 -12.18 2.20 -9.10
C PHE A 73 -13.37 3.10 -9.45
N VAL A 74 -14.39 3.18 -8.58
CA VAL A 74 -15.61 4.00 -8.82
C VAL A 74 -15.27 5.49 -8.84
N TRP A 75 -14.37 5.96 -7.97
CA TRP A 75 -14.01 7.38 -7.89
C TRP A 75 -12.62 7.69 -8.45
N SER A 76 -11.85 6.70 -8.87
CA SER A 76 -10.55 6.94 -9.50
C SER A 76 -10.62 7.88 -10.71
N PRO A 77 -11.66 7.84 -11.59
CA PRO A 77 -11.77 8.77 -12.71
C PRO A 77 -11.93 10.24 -12.25
N LEU A 78 -12.53 10.46 -11.08
CA LEU A 78 -12.65 11.80 -10.50
C LEU A 78 -11.27 12.34 -10.13
N MET A 79 -10.45 11.51 -9.48
CA MET A 79 -9.09 11.88 -9.06
C MET A 79 -8.15 12.05 -10.26
N ASP A 80 -8.40 11.33 -11.35
CA ASP A 80 -7.64 11.47 -12.59
C ASP A 80 -7.96 12.76 -13.33
N ARG A 81 -9.16 13.28 -13.15
CA ARG A 81 -9.60 14.51 -13.82
C ARG A 81 -9.22 15.78 -13.06
N TYR A 82 -9.45 15.81 -11.76
CA TYR A 82 -9.33 17.03 -10.96
C TYR A 82 -7.98 17.14 -10.27
N ALA A 83 -7.39 18.34 -10.32
CA ALA A 83 -6.22 18.73 -9.53
C ALA A 83 -6.68 19.70 -8.45
N PRO A 84 -6.73 19.30 -7.17
CA PRO A 84 -7.24 20.16 -6.08
C PRO A 84 -6.39 21.38 -5.79
N SER A 85 -5.12 21.39 -6.17
CA SER A 85 -4.22 22.54 -5.98
C SER A 85 -3.24 22.71 -7.14
N ASN A 86 -2.50 23.83 -7.13
CA ASN A 86 -1.48 24.15 -8.13
C ASN A 86 -0.19 23.30 -8.02
N MET A 87 -0.09 22.42 -7.02
CA MET A 87 1.08 21.53 -6.83
C MET A 87 1.15 20.38 -7.83
N GLY A 88 0.16 20.28 -8.73
CA GLY A 88 -0.02 19.16 -9.63
C GLY A 88 -1.10 18.20 -9.15
N ARG A 89 -1.57 17.33 -10.05
CA ARG A 89 -2.73 16.45 -9.80
C ARG A 89 -2.41 15.38 -8.77
N ARG A 90 -1.34 14.63 -8.99
CA ARG A 90 -0.97 13.49 -8.13
C ARG A 90 -0.56 13.95 -6.74
N ARG A 91 0.34 14.92 -6.69
CA ARG A 91 0.86 15.47 -5.43
C ARG A 91 -0.24 16.09 -4.58
N SER A 92 -1.18 16.81 -5.20
CA SER A 92 -2.30 17.43 -4.47
C SER A 92 -3.16 16.38 -3.77
N TRP A 93 -3.56 15.33 -4.48
CA TRP A 93 -4.35 14.25 -3.88
C TRP A 93 -3.58 13.52 -2.79
N MET A 94 -2.30 13.18 -3.05
CA MET A 94 -1.44 12.52 -2.05
C MET A 94 -1.31 13.36 -0.79
N LEU A 95 -1.13 14.67 -0.91
CA LEU A 95 -0.95 15.56 0.24
C LEU A 95 -2.26 15.69 1.05
N ILE A 96 -3.37 15.97 0.39
CA ILE A 96 -4.68 16.16 1.03
C ILE A 96 -5.09 14.87 1.76
N THR A 97 -5.02 13.73 1.09
CA THR A 97 -5.40 12.46 1.72
C THR A 97 -4.53 12.11 2.91
N GLN A 98 -3.22 12.34 2.86
CA GLN A 98 -2.31 12.08 3.97
C GLN A 98 -2.54 13.02 5.16
N ILE A 99 -2.79 14.32 4.92
CA ILE A 99 -3.09 15.27 6.01
C ILE A 99 -4.41 14.89 6.68
N LEU A 100 -5.44 14.57 5.90
CA LEU A 100 -6.73 14.16 6.46
C LEU A 100 -6.63 12.82 7.21
N MET A 101 -5.81 11.86 6.72
CA MET A 101 -5.55 10.61 7.45
C MET A 101 -4.77 10.85 8.74
N LEU A 102 -3.77 11.72 8.72
CA LEU A 102 -3.02 12.07 9.94
C LEU A 102 -3.98 12.61 11.01
N ALA A 103 -4.89 13.51 10.62
CA ALA A 103 -5.89 14.05 11.52
C ALA A 103 -6.89 12.98 11.99
N SER A 104 -7.43 12.16 11.07
CA SER A 104 -8.42 11.13 11.41
C SER A 104 -7.84 10.03 12.30
N ILE A 105 -6.64 9.54 12.00
CA ILE A 105 -5.97 8.52 12.82
C ILE A 105 -5.57 9.08 14.19
N GLY A 106 -5.02 10.32 14.22
CA GLY A 106 -4.69 10.97 15.50
C GLY A 106 -5.91 11.18 16.39
N TYR A 107 -7.08 11.46 15.78
CA TYR A 107 -8.32 11.67 16.53
C TYR A 107 -8.93 10.37 17.06
N LEU A 108 -8.67 9.21 16.43
CA LEU A 108 -9.18 7.91 16.91
C LEU A 108 -8.87 7.66 18.38
N GLY A 109 -7.66 7.98 18.83
CA GLY A 109 -7.23 7.71 20.19
C GLY A 109 -7.99 8.48 21.28
N PHE A 110 -8.72 9.55 20.92
CA PHE A 110 -9.52 10.34 21.86
C PHE A 110 -10.95 9.82 22.03
N LEU A 111 -11.38 8.85 21.23
CA LEU A 111 -12.71 8.26 21.31
C LEU A 111 -12.72 7.10 22.33
N ASP A 112 -13.84 6.98 23.05
CA ASP A 112 -14.04 5.87 23.99
C ASP A 112 -14.71 4.68 23.26
N PRO A 113 -14.02 3.52 23.12
CA PRO A 113 -14.58 2.32 22.48
C PRO A 113 -15.86 1.79 23.10
N LYS A 114 -16.11 2.06 24.40
CA LYS A 114 -17.30 1.55 25.10
C LYS A 114 -18.56 2.33 24.78
N THR A 115 -18.42 3.63 24.53
CA THR A 115 -19.55 4.54 24.35
C THR A 115 -19.66 5.09 22.93
N GLN A 116 -18.56 5.14 22.16
CA GLN A 116 -18.47 5.80 20.86
C GLN A 116 -18.07 4.86 19.73
N LEU A 117 -18.48 3.60 19.80
CA LEU A 117 -18.11 2.57 18.81
C LEU A 117 -18.56 2.94 17.38
N SER A 118 -19.72 3.60 17.25
CA SER A 118 -20.24 4.05 15.96
C SER A 118 -19.39 5.14 15.33
N GLU A 119 -18.94 6.12 16.12
CA GLU A 119 -18.06 7.19 15.68
C GLU A 119 -16.69 6.64 15.25
N ILE A 120 -16.16 5.68 16.01
CA ILE A 120 -14.92 4.96 15.66
C ILE A 120 -15.10 4.25 14.31
N ALA A 121 -16.22 3.53 14.10
CA ALA A 121 -16.47 2.85 12.83
C ALA A 121 -16.55 3.81 11.64
N ILE A 122 -17.24 4.94 11.81
CA ILE A 122 -17.33 5.98 10.77
C ILE A 122 -15.95 6.57 10.48
N LEU A 123 -15.18 6.89 11.51
CA LEU A 123 -13.84 7.47 11.35
C LEU A 123 -12.87 6.47 10.69
N CYS A 124 -12.97 5.18 11.03
CA CYS A 124 -12.23 4.12 10.35
C CYS A 124 -12.63 3.98 8.88
N ALA A 125 -13.93 4.10 8.55
CA ALA A 125 -14.41 4.07 7.18
C ALA A 125 -13.91 5.29 6.37
N ILE A 126 -13.90 6.48 6.95
CA ILE A 126 -13.30 7.68 6.37
C ILE A 126 -11.80 7.47 6.14
N THR A 127 -11.08 6.97 7.13
CA THR A 127 -9.65 6.68 7.02
C THR A 127 -9.38 5.67 5.90
N ALA A 128 -10.19 4.61 5.78
CA ALA A 128 -10.09 3.62 4.71
C ALA A 128 -10.35 4.24 3.33
N PHE A 129 -11.36 5.11 3.21
CA PHE A 129 -11.63 5.84 1.96
C PHE A 129 -10.47 6.75 1.56
N LEU A 130 -9.91 7.49 2.51
CA LEU A 130 -8.75 8.36 2.27
C LEU A 130 -7.52 7.54 1.88
N SER A 131 -7.27 6.41 2.54
CA SER A 131 -6.16 5.51 2.23
C SER A 131 -6.32 4.86 0.85
N ALA A 132 -7.52 4.38 0.51
CA ALA A 132 -7.81 3.85 -0.83
C ALA A 132 -7.64 4.94 -1.92
N SER A 133 -7.99 6.19 -1.61
CA SER A 133 -7.78 7.34 -2.49
C SER A 133 -6.29 7.69 -2.62
N LEU A 134 -5.53 7.62 -1.53
CA LEU A 134 -4.08 7.77 -1.57
C LEU A 134 -3.45 6.73 -2.49
N ASP A 135 -3.86 5.47 -2.40
CA ASP A 135 -3.35 4.37 -3.23
C ASP A 135 -3.54 4.63 -4.72
N ILE A 136 -4.72 5.16 -5.14
CA ILE A 136 -4.98 5.55 -6.54
C ILE A 136 -3.90 6.54 -7.02
N SER A 137 -3.64 7.57 -6.22
CA SER A 137 -2.68 8.61 -6.58
C SER A 137 -1.24 8.12 -6.57
N ILE A 138 -0.85 7.30 -5.58
CA ILE A 138 0.47 6.69 -5.47
C ILE A 138 0.75 5.74 -6.64
N ASP A 139 -0.20 4.88 -7.00
CA ASP A 139 -0.03 3.91 -8.08
C ASP A 139 0.19 4.62 -9.41
N ALA A 140 -0.61 5.67 -9.69
CA ALA A 140 -0.44 6.47 -10.88
C ALA A 140 0.87 7.28 -10.86
N PHE A 141 1.20 7.94 -9.75
CA PHE A 141 2.43 8.71 -9.58
C PHE A 141 3.66 7.83 -9.82
N ARG A 142 3.69 6.63 -9.21
CA ARG A 142 4.78 5.68 -9.37
C ARG A 142 4.92 5.21 -10.83
N ARG A 143 3.81 4.94 -11.52
CA ARG A 143 3.83 4.58 -12.94
C ARG A 143 4.37 5.71 -13.82
N GLU A 144 4.05 6.96 -13.48
CA GLU A 144 4.44 8.14 -14.21
C GLU A 144 5.93 8.51 -14.01
N ILE A 145 6.53 8.26 -12.84
CA ILE A 145 7.93 8.59 -12.55
C ILE A 145 8.93 7.51 -12.96
N LEU A 146 8.50 6.24 -13.06
CA LEU A 146 9.38 5.11 -13.33
C LEU A 146 9.43 4.80 -14.82
N PRO A 147 10.63 4.69 -15.43
CA PRO A 147 10.78 4.13 -16.76
C PRO A 147 10.44 2.63 -16.73
N ASP A 148 9.99 2.08 -17.87
CA ASP A 148 9.53 0.70 -17.96
C ASP A 148 10.52 -0.34 -17.42
N ARG A 149 11.81 -0.12 -17.62
CA ARG A 149 12.88 -1.00 -17.11
C ARG A 149 12.98 -1.02 -15.59
N GLU A 150 12.56 0.04 -14.90
CA GLU A 150 12.67 0.19 -13.44
C GLU A 150 11.37 -0.16 -12.71
N LEU A 151 10.26 -0.39 -13.44
CA LEU A 151 8.95 -0.69 -12.85
C LEU A 151 8.98 -1.90 -11.91
N GLY A 152 9.67 -2.96 -12.31
CA GLY A 152 9.77 -4.18 -11.49
C GLY A 152 10.46 -3.92 -10.15
N LEU A 153 11.61 -3.25 -10.17
CA LEU A 153 12.37 -2.91 -8.97
C LEU A 153 11.62 -1.89 -8.10
N GLY A 154 11.08 -0.82 -8.70
CA GLY A 154 10.31 0.19 -7.98
C GLY A 154 9.07 -0.40 -7.31
N ASN A 155 8.36 -1.33 -7.98
CA ASN A 155 7.25 -2.06 -7.38
C ASN A 155 7.70 -2.96 -6.21
N SER A 156 8.82 -3.67 -6.36
CA SER A 156 9.37 -4.52 -5.29
C SER A 156 9.73 -3.72 -4.06
N ILE A 157 10.36 -2.55 -4.22
CA ILE A 157 10.68 -1.65 -3.11
C ILE A 157 9.40 -1.15 -2.43
N HIS A 158 8.41 -0.71 -3.22
CA HIS A 158 7.13 -0.25 -2.71
C HIS A 158 6.42 -1.32 -1.88
N VAL A 159 6.26 -2.53 -2.41
CA VAL A 159 5.60 -3.65 -1.70
C VAL A 159 6.39 -4.07 -0.46
N THR A 160 7.72 -4.05 -0.51
CA THR A 160 8.56 -4.37 0.64
C THR A 160 8.35 -3.35 1.76
N THR A 161 8.40 -2.06 1.46
CA THR A 161 8.20 -1.00 2.46
C THR A 161 6.76 -0.89 2.94
N TYR A 162 5.79 -1.19 2.08
CA TYR A 162 4.40 -1.40 2.48
C TYR A 162 4.28 -2.45 3.60
N ARG A 163 4.96 -3.60 3.46
CA ARG A 163 4.98 -4.65 4.49
C ARG A 163 5.75 -4.22 5.75
N ILE A 164 6.87 -3.52 5.59
CA ILE A 164 7.65 -2.97 6.72
C ILE A 164 6.80 -1.99 7.53
N ALA A 165 5.96 -1.18 6.89
CA ALA A 165 5.05 -0.26 7.57
C ALA A 165 4.14 -0.97 8.58
N SER A 166 3.82 -2.26 8.39
CA SER A 166 3.02 -3.04 9.35
C SER A 166 3.66 -3.21 10.72
N LEU A 167 4.99 -3.04 10.81
CA LEU A 167 5.69 -3.12 12.08
C LEU A 167 5.36 -1.95 13.02
N ILE A 168 4.95 -0.80 12.47
CA ILE A 168 4.55 0.34 13.30
C ILE A 168 3.27 0.01 14.07
N PRO A 169 2.09 -0.24 13.43
CA PRO A 169 0.87 -0.53 14.17
C PRO A 169 0.87 -1.93 14.82
N GLY A 170 1.55 -2.91 14.21
CA GLY A 170 1.54 -4.30 14.70
C GLY A 170 2.58 -4.62 15.76
N SER A 171 3.58 -3.75 16.00
CA SER A 171 4.60 -3.95 17.00
C SER A 171 4.85 -2.70 17.84
N LEU A 172 5.40 -1.63 17.24
CA LEU A 172 5.76 -0.42 17.96
C LEU A 172 4.56 0.18 18.72
N SER A 173 3.44 0.38 18.06
CA SER A 173 2.24 0.99 18.67
C SER A 173 1.67 0.11 19.79
N LEU A 174 1.71 -1.22 19.65
CA LEU A 174 1.26 -2.14 20.71
C LEU A 174 2.20 -2.11 21.93
N ILE A 175 3.51 -2.03 21.72
CA ILE A 175 4.48 -1.86 22.80
C ILE A 175 4.25 -0.52 23.52
N LEU A 176 4.00 0.54 22.77
CA LEU A 176 3.68 1.85 23.35
C LEU A 176 2.36 1.81 24.15
N ALA A 177 1.37 1.02 23.71
CA ALA A 177 0.08 0.89 24.40
C ALA A 177 0.18 0.18 25.76
N ASP A 178 1.24 -0.57 26.02
CA ASP A 178 1.51 -1.14 27.34
C ASP A 178 2.01 -0.08 28.36
N HIS A 179 2.49 1.08 27.88
CA HIS A 179 3.13 2.09 28.71
C HIS A 179 2.44 3.47 28.65
N TYR A 180 1.67 3.72 27.60
CA TYR A 180 1.03 5.02 27.34
C TYR A 180 -0.46 4.87 27.04
N ALA A 181 -1.22 5.95 27.25
CA ALA A 181 -2.63 6.01 26.90
C ALA A 181 -2.84 5.96 25.37
N TRP A 182 -3.97 5.46 24.95
CA TRP A 182 -4.28 5.22 23.52
C TRP A 182 -4.28 6.49 22.67
N ASP A 183 -4.66 7.64 23.25
CA ASP A 183 -4.58 8.95 22.57
C ASP A 183 -3.16 9.27 22.12
N LEU A 184 -2.17 9.12 23.00
CA LEU A 184 -0.77 9.32 22.67
C LEU A 184 -0.25 8.28 21.66
N VAL A 185 -0.65 7.02 21.82
CA VAL A 185 -0.27 5.94 20.88
C VAL A 185 -0.75 6.22 19.47
N PHE A 186 -2.01 6.64 19.30
CA PHE A 186 -2.55 6.99 17.98
C PHE A 186 -1.89 8.25 17.40
N ILE A 187 -1.60 9.27 18.20
CA ILE A 187 -0.85 10.47 17.75
C ILE A 187 0.53 10.08 17.26
N ILE A 188 1.30 9.29 18.02
CA ILE A 188 2.64 8.85 17.62
C ILE A 188 2.55 8.02 16.35
N THR A 189 1.58 7.09 16.26
CA THR A 189 1.38 6.25 15.09
C THR A 189 1.02 7.08 13.86
N ALA A 190 0.11 8.05 14.01
CA ALA A 190 -0.27 8.97 12.93
C ALA A 190 0.91 9.83 12.46
N ALA A 191 1.80 10.25 13.38
CA ALA A 191 2.96 11.08 13.06
C ALA A 191 3.90 10.41 12.03
N PHE A 192 3.93 9.08 11.92
CA PHE A 192 4.69 8.38 10.88
C PHE A 192 4.19 8.67 9.45
N LEU A 193 2.93 9.12 9.27
CA LEU A 193 2.44 9.61 7.97
C LEU A 193 3.16 10.86 7.50
N SER A 194 3.77 11.64 8.41
CA SER A 194 4.59 12.80 8.06
C SER A 194 5.73 12.47 7.11
N LEU A 195 6.26 11.24 7.14
CA LEU A 195 7.29 10.78 6.22
C LEU A 195 6.79 10.80 4.76
N GLY A 196 5.54 10.35 4.54
CA GLY A 196 4.90 10.42 3.24
C GLY A 196 4.56 11.86 2.83
N ILE A 197 4.09 12.68 3.76
CA ILE A 197 3.81 14.11 3.53
C ILE A 197 5.08 14.83 3.10
N LEU A 198 6.19 14.65 3.83
CA LEU A 198 7.48 15.23 3.49
C LEU A 198 7.96 14.77 2.12
N MET A 199 7.83 13.48 1.80
CA MET A 199 8.16 12.96 0.48
C MET A 199 7.38 13.70 -0.62
N VAL A 200 6.07 13.90 -0.47
CA VAL A 200 5.24 14.62 -1.45
C VAL A 200 5.70 16.07 -1.61
N LEU A 201 6.02 16.76 -0.50
CA LEU A 201 6.47 18.14 -0.53
C LEU A 201 7.81 18.30 -1.27
N PHE A 202 8.73 17.34 -1.12
CA PHE A 202 10.04 17.34 -1.77
C PHE A 202 10.08 16.65 -3.14
N SER A 203 8.96 16.06 -3.58
CA SER A 203 8.85 15.46 -4.92
C SER A 203 8.38 16.50 -5.94
N ASP A 204 8.71 16.27 -7.20
CA ASP A 204 8.17 17.05 -8.32
C ASP A 204 6.96 16.33 -8.91
N GLU A 205 5.99 17.09 -9.43
CA GLU A 205 4.88 16.50 -10.20
C GLU A 205 5.46 15.94 -11.50
N PRO A 206 5.14 14.71 -11.90
CA PRO A 206 5.61 14.15 -13.15
C PRO A 206 5.10 14.99 -14.34
N GLU A 207 5.98 15.31 -15.27
CA GLU A 207 5.59 15.87 -16.56
C GLU A 207 4.97 14.76 -17.41
N VAL A 208 3.67 14.62 -17.30
CA VAL A 208 2.95 13.61 -18.10
C VAL A 208 2.28 14.31 -19.26
N ASN A 209 2.70 13.95 -20.48
CA ASN A 209 2.00 14.26 -21.72
C ASN A 209 0.68 13.45 -21.89
N SER A 210 0.10 12.96 -20.81
CA SER A 210 -1.16 12.25 -20.87
C SER A 210 -2.30 13.24 -21.01
N HIS A 211 -3.11 13.06 -22.05
CA HIS A 211 -4.32 13.82 -22.25
C HIS A 211 -5.20 13.69 -21.00
N ARG A 212 -5.47 14.83 -20.34
CA ARG A 212 -6.46 14.85 -19.28
C ARG A 212 -7.83 14.56 -19.92
N PRO A 213 -8.58 13.59 -19.41
CA PRO A 213 -9.92 13.36 -19.94
C PRO A 213 -10.76 14.63 -19.78
N LEU A 214 -11.28 15.14 -20.91
CA LEU A 214 -12.05 16.40 -20.95
C LEU A 214 -13.38 16.30 -20.22
N THR A 215 -13.95 15.10 -20.14
CA THR A 215 -15.24 14.82 -19.49
C THR A 215 -15.12 13.63 -18.53
N LEU A 216 -16.01 13.55 -17.54
CA LEU A 216 -16.08 12.39 -16.64
C LEU A 216 -16.42 11.11 -17.42
N LYS A 217 -17.25 11.21 -18.45
CA LYS A 217 -17.56 10.08 -19.35
C LYS A 217 -16.28 9.59 -20.04
N ALA A 218 -15.47 10.50 -20.58
CA ALA A 218 -14.20 10.16 -21.19
C ALA A 218 -13.25 9.48 -20.16
N ALA A 219 -13.16 10.01 -18.95
CA ALA A 219 -12.34 9.45 -17.88
C ALA A 219 -12.72 8.00 -17.52
N ILE A 220 -13.99 7.61 -17.69
CA ILE A 220 -14.45 6.25 -17.47
C ILE A 220 -14.26 5.40 -18.74
N THR A 221 -14.64 5.90 -19.91
CA THR A 221 -14.71 5.08 -21.13
C THR A 221 -13.38 4.93 -21.85
N GLU A 222 -12.51 5.96 -21.82
CA GLU A 222 -11.22 5.95 -22.53
C GLU A 222 -10.28 4.83 -22.08
N PRO A 223 -10.10 4.54 -20.76
CA PRO A 223 -9.24 3.43 -20.33
C PRO A 223 -9.71 2.07 -20.83
N PHE A 224 -11.03 1.84 -20.85
CA PHE A 224 -11.61 0.61 -21.40
C PHE A 224 -11.43 0.52 -22.91
N GLN A 225 -11.74 1.61 -23.62
CA GLN A 225 -11.58 1.67 -25.08
C GLN A 225 -10.11 1.49 -25.47
N GLU A 226 -9.19 2.12 -24.76
CA GLU A 226 -7.77 2.00 -25.00
C GLU A 226 -7.28 0.57 -24.73
N PHE A 227 -7.67 -0.03 -23.60
CA PHE A 227 -7.29 -1.38 -23.23
C PHE A 227 -7.80 -2.43 -24.24
N PHE A 228 -9.08 -2.37 -24.60
CA PHE A 228 -9.68 -3.27 -25.56
C PHE A 228 -9.28 -2.96 -27.01
N GLY A 229 -9.02 -1.71 -27.33
CA GLY A 229 -8.61 -1.26 -28.67
C GLY A 229 -7.14 -1.55 -29.01
N ARG A 230 -6.25 -1.57 -28.00
CA ARG A 230 -4.79 -1.73 -28.18
C ARG A 230 -4.42 -3.08 -28.83
N HIS A 231 -5.04 -4.16 -28.43
CA HIS A 231 -4.73 -5.53 -28.87
C HIS A 231 -5.97 -6.32 -29.34
N GLY A 232 -7.11 -5.69 -29.43
CA GLY A 232 -8.41 -6.31 -29.70
C GLY A 232 -8.99 -7.04 -28.49
N VAL A 233 -10.30 -7.23 -28.49
CA VAL A 233 -11.07 -7.80 -27.37
C VAL A 233 -10.57 -9.18 -26.96
N LYS A 234 -10.22 -10.05 -27.92
CA LYS A 234 -9.73 -11.41 -27.63
C LYS A 234 -8.43 -11.39 -26.83
N SER A 235 -7.45 -10.58 -27.24
CA SER A 235 -6.17 -10.46 -26.52
C SER A 235 -6.34 -9.80 -25.15
N ALA A 236 -7.20 -8.78 -25.05
CA ALA A 236 -7.54 -8.14 -23.77
C ALA A 236 -8.13 -9.16 -22.78
N LEU A 237 -9.07 -10.01 -23.23
CA LEU A 237 -9.65 -11.07 -22.41
C LEU A 237 -8.60 -12.11 -21.97
N TRP A 238 -7.67 -12.49 -22.86
CA TRP A 238 -6.56 -13.37 -22.48
C TRP A 238 -5.66 -12.75 -21.40
N ILE A 239 -5.34 -11.47 -21.51
CA ILE A 239 -4.55 -10.75 -20.49
C ILE A 239 -5.30 -10.75 -19.16
N LEU A 240 -6.59 -10.40 -19.14
CA LEU A 240 -7.41 -10.39 -17.90
C LEU A 240 -7.51 -11.80 -17.30
N SER A 241 -7.73 -12.82 -18.12
CA SER A 241 -7.78 -14.22 -17.67
C SER A 241 -6.44 -14.66 -17.07
N PHE A 242 -5.33 -14.29 -17.69
CA PHE A 242 -4.00 -14.57 -17.17
C PHE A 242 -3.79 -13.88 -15.79
N MET A 243 -4.10 -12.60 -15.68
CA MET A 243 -3.97 -11.86 -14.41
C MET A 243 -4.83 -12.48 -13.30
N PHE A 244 -6.06 -12.86 -13.61
CA PHE A 244 -6.98 -13.50 -12.68
C PHE A 244 -6.46 -14.87 -12.23
N LEU A 245 -6.12 -15.75 -13.18
CA LEU A 245 -5.64 -17.11 -12.89
C LEU A 245 -4.30 -17.10 -12.15
N TYR A 246 -3.39 -16.18 -12.53
CA TYR A 246 -2.10 -16.02 -11.85
C TYR A 246 -2.26 -15.64 -10.38
N LYS A 247 -3.24 -14.79 -10.08
CA LYS A 247 -3.45 -14.28 -8.71
C LYS A 247 -4.34 -15.20 -7.86
N ILE A 248 -5.27 -15.94 -8.48
CA ILE A 248 -6.23 -16.76 -7.71
C ILE A 248 -5.54 -17.87 -6.93
N GLY A 249 -4.54 -18.54 -7.53
CA GLY A 249 -3.77 -19.61 -6.89
C GLY A 249 -3.06 -19.12 -5.63
N ASP A 250 -2.33 -18.00 -5.73
CA ASP A 250 -1.65 -17.35 -4.61
C ASP A 250 -2.63 -16.92 -3.49
N SER A 251 -3.78 -16.35 -3.89
CA SER A 251 -4.81 -15.92 -2.95
C SER A 251 -5.47 -17.08 -2.22
N MET A 252 -5.76 -18.17 -2.92
CA MET A 252 -6.36 -19.38 -2.32
C MET A 252 -5.37 -20.08 -1.38
N ALA A 253 -4.11 -20.24 -1.79
CA ALA A 253 -3.08 -20.83 -0.95
C ALA A 253 -2.86 -20.01 0.34
N THR A 254 -2.82 -18.68 0.23
CA THR A 254 -2.70 -17.79 1.38
C THR A 254 -3.91 -17.89 2.31
N ALA A 255 -5.13 -17.91 1.77
CA ALA A 255 -6.35 -18.01 2.57
C ALA A 255 -6.47 -19.33 3.35
N LEU A 256 -5.99 -20.43 2.76
CA LEU A 256 -6.06 -21.76 3.35
C LEU A 256 -4.86 -22.08 4.25
N SER A 257 -3.81 -21.27 4.27
CA SER A 257 -2.56 -21.55 5.02
C SER A 257 -2.80 -21.71 6.52
N THR A 258 -3.56 -20.81 7.15
CA THR A 258 -3.83 -20.88 8.60
C THR A 258 -4.71 -22.08 8.99
N PRO A 259 -5.84 -22.36 8.33
CA PRO A 259 -6.59 -23.60 8.55
C PRO A 259 -5.71 -24.84 8.39
N PHE A 260 -4.89 -24.91 7.35
CA PHE A 260 -4.00 -26.03 7.08
C PHE A 260 -2.99 -26.25 8.23
N TYR A 261 -2.37 -25.21 8.76
CA TYR A 261 -1.47 -25.33 9.91
C TYR A 261 -2.20 -25.80 11.18
N LEU A 262 -3.43 -25.35 11.40
CA LEU A 262 -4.27 -25.82 12.52
C LEU A 262 -4.60 -27.30 12.38
N ASP A 263 -4.95 -27.76 11.18
CA ASP A 263 -5.25 -29.17 10.89
C ASP A 263 -4.02 -30.06 11.07
N LEU A 264 -2.80 -29.52 10.85
CA LEU A 264 -1.54 -30.20 11.17
C LEU A 264 -1.20 -30.23 12.67
N GLY A 265 -2.01 -29.60 13.52
CA GLY A 265 -1.87 -29.60 14.97
C GLY A 265 -0.95 -28.51 15.54
N PHE A 266 -0.56 -27.53 14.75
CA PHE A 266 0.20 -26.38 15.26
C PHE A 266 -0.69 -25.48 16.14
N SER A 267 -0.14 -25.01 17.27
CA SER A 267 -0.81 -24.06 18.13
C SER A 267 -0.94 -22.68 17.47
N LYS A 268 -1.94 -21.90 17.89
CA LYS A 268 -2.14 -20.52 17.40
C LYS A 268 -0.89 -19.64 17.65
N THR A 269 -0.19 -19.87 18.76
CA THR A 269 1.04 -19.16 19.12
C THR A 269 2.19 -19.52 18.18
N GLU A 270 2.39 -20.80 17.87
CA GLU A 270 3.42 -21.25 16.91
C GLU A 270 3.14 -20.69 15.51
N ILE A 271 1.88 -20.72 15.05
CA ILE A 271 1.49 -20.12 13.79
C ILE A 271 1.77 -18.60 13.78
N GLY A 272 1.43 -17.89 14.85
CA GLY A 272 1.64 -16.45 14.98
C GLY A 272 3.12 -16.05 14.98
N LEU A 273 3.96 -16.79 15.68
CA LEU A 273 5.39 -16.52 15.77
C LEU A 273 6.17 -17.04 14.55
N VAL A 274 6.01 -18.31 14.23
CA VAL A 274 6.82 -18.95 13.19
C VAL A 274 6.33 -18.62 11.80
N ALA A 275 5.04 -18.83 11.53
CA ALA A 275 4.48 -18.62 10.19
C ALA A 275 4.53 -17.14 9.76
N LYS A 276 4.31 -16.21 10.72
CA LYS A 276 4.37 -14.77 10.43
C LYS A 276 5.80 -14.32 10.08
N HIS A 277 6.81 -14.79 10.79
CA HIS A 277 8.21 -14.48 10.51
C HIS A 277 8.72 -15.25 9.29
N ALA A 278 8.37 -16.52 9.14
CA ALA A 278 8.73 -17.33 7.99
C ALA A 278 8.12 -16.80 6.67
N ALA A 279 6.95 -16.20 6.72
CA ALA A 279 6.35 -15.58 5.54
C ALA A 279 6.89 -14.17 5.24
N LEU A 280 7.15 -13.37 6.27
CA LEU A 280 7.57 -11.96 6.12
C LEU A 280 8.96 -11.85 5.50
N TRP A 281 9.96 -12.53 6.07
CA TRP A 281 11.34 -12.38 5.64
C TRP A 281 11.59 -12.88 4.21
N PRO A 282 11.16 -14.09 3.81
CA PRO A 282 11.28 -14.52 2.43
C PRO A 282 10.53 -13.61 1.44
N ALA A 283 9.37 -13.07 1.83
CA ALA A 283 8.63 -12.14 0.99
C ALA A 283 9.36 -10.80 0.77
N ILE A 284 10.06 -10.29 1.80
CA ILE A 284 10.92 -9.10 1.68
C ILE A 284 12.11 -9.38 0.79
N PHE A 285 12.91 -10.41 1.13
CA PHE A 285 14.13 -10.74 0.37
C PHE A 285 13.81 -11.21 -1.05
N GLY A 286 12.78 -12.05 -1.22
CA GLY A 286 12.31 -12.52 -2.52
C GLY A 286 11.80 -11.38 -3.40
N GLY A 287 11.08 -10.41 -2.82
CA GLY A 287 10.63 -9.23 -3.53
C GLY A 287 11.78 -8.36 -4.04
N ILE A 288 12.77 -8.08 -3.19
CA ILE A 288 13.96 -7.31 -3.57
C ILE A 288 14.79 -8.05 -4.62
N PHE A 289 15.09 -9.33 -4.38
CA PHE A 289 15.85 -10.17 -5.30
C PHE A 289 15.14 -10.32 -6.65
N GLY A 290 13.82 -10.56 -6.63
CA GLY A 290 12.99 -10.64 -7.82
C GLY A 290 12.99 -9.33 -8.61
N GLY A 291 12.91 -8.18 -7.93
CA GLY A 291 13.01 -6.86 -8.55
C GLY A 291 14.34 -6.63 -9.24
N ILE A 292 15.46 -6.99 -8.59
CA ILE A 292 16.81 -6.91 -9.18
C ILE A 292 16.94 -7.86 -10.39
N LEU A 293 16.41 -9.08 -10.26
CA LEU A 293 16.44 -10.05 -11.35
C LEU A 293 15.65 -9.56 -12.56
N MET A 294 14.49 -8.93 -12.36
CA MET A 294 13.69 -8.32 -13.44
C MET A 294 14.46 -7.25 -14.22
N LEU A 295 15.35 -6.50 -13.58
CA LEU A 295 16.23 -5.54 -14.29
C LEU A 295 17.15 -6.23 -15.31
N ARG A 296 17.57 -7.47 -15.04
CA ARG A 296 18.49 -8.23 -15.90
C ARG A 296 17.78 -9.00 -17.00
N ILE A 297 16.67 -9.67 -16.68
CA ILE A 297 16.01 -10.59 -17.62
C ILE A 297 14.77 -10.00 -18.30
N GLY A 298 14.28 -8.85 -17.81
CA GLY A 298 13.07 -8.20 -18.28
C GLY A 298 11.78 -8.81 -17.70
N ILE A 299 10.69 -8.05 -17.76
CA ILE A 299 9.40 -8.40 -17.12
C ILE A 299 8.82 -9.71 -17.63
N ASN A 300 8.80 -9.92 -18.96
CA ASN A 300 8.16 -11.10 -19.55
C ASN A 300 8.84 -12.41 -19.11
N LYS A 301 10.17 -12.48 -19.15
CA LYS A 301 10.92 -13.65 -18.69
C LYS A 301 10.79 -13.87 -17.20
N ALA A 302 10.77 -12.79 -16.43
CA ALA A 302 10.58 -12.85 -14.97
C ALA A 302 9.21 -13.41 -14.60
N LEU A 303 8.13 -13.03 -15.29
CA LEU A 303 6.79 -13.57 -15.06
C LEU A 303 6.74 -15.10 -15.27
N TRP A 304 7.36 -15.60 -16.35
CA TRP A 304 7.43 -17.05 -16.60
C TRP A 304 8.27 -17.77 -15.54
N LEU A 305 9.42 -17.19 -15.18
CA LEU A 305 10.31 -17.79 -14.17
C LEU A 305 9.64 -17.85 -12.79
N PHE A 306 9.02 -16.73 -12.35
CA PHE A 306 8.37 -16.67 -11.05
C PHE A 306 7.08 -17.48 -11.02
N GLY A 307 6.29 -17.46 -12.12
CA GLY A 307 5.13 -18.32 -12.25
C GLY A 307 5.49 -19.81 -12.18
N GLY A 308 6.57 -20.23 -12.86
CA GLY A 308 7.09 -21.59 -12.74
C GLY A 308 7.54 -21.94 -11.33
N ALA A 309 8.20 -21.01 -10.64
CA ALA A 309 8.63 -21.21 -9.24
C ALA A 309 7.46 -21.31 -8.23
N GLN A 310 6.28 -20.81 -8.56
CA GLN A 310 5.08 -20.94 -7.73
C GLN A 310 4.42 -22.32 -7.81
N ILE A 311 4.77 -23.12 -8.81
CA ILE A 311 4.20 -24.48 -9.03
C ILE A 311 4.93 -25.53 -8.16
N VAL A 312 6.17 -25.26 -7.78
CA VAL A 312 7.02 -26.13 -6.95
C VAL A 312 6.87 -25.80 -5.47
#